data_f83c0363f09ab770c8a94602301e1b1f
#
_entry.id   f83c0363f09ab770c8a94602301e1b1f
#
_cell.length_a   1.000
_cell.length_b   1.000
_cell.length_c   1.000
_cell.angle_alpha   90.00
_cell.angle_beta   90.00
_cell.angle_gamma   90.00
#
_symmetry.space_group_name_H-M   'P 1'
#
loop_
_entity.id
_entity.type
_entity.pdbx_description
1 polymer ?
#
loop_
_entity_poly.entity_id
_entity_poly.type
_entity_poly.pdbx_seq_one_letter_code
_entity_poly.pdbx_strand_id
1 'polypeptide(L)' 'MWSNELQKKTRDALEGKGEFVPLADAIYFKSDSSFAEMSLADYLANKLHLTDRSTGEIYTFHTADELLNAGWVLD' A
#
# COMPACT_ATOMS: atom_id res chain seq x y z
N MET A 1 6.99 -10.15 10.63
CA MET A 1 6.03 -10.34 9.52
C MET A 1 4.63 -9.94 9.97
N TRP A 2 3.89 -9.31 9.09
CA TRP A 2 2.54 -8.88 9.42
C TRP A 2 1.58 -10.06 9.49
N SER A 3 0.48 -9.89 10.24
CA SER A 3 -0.52 -10.94 10.37
C SER A 3 -1.17 -11.24 9.02
N ASN A 4 -1.67 -12.47 8.86
CA ASN A 4 -2.39 -12.85 7.65
C ASN A 4 -3.62 -11.99 7.42
N GLU A 5 -4.28 -11.60 8.49
CA GLU A 5 -5.47 -10.76 8.42
C GLU A 5 -5.15 -9.38 7.87
N LEU A 6 -4.05 -8.77 8.33
CA LEU A 6 -3.64 -7.46 7.84
C LEU A 6 -3.17 -7.52 6.39
N GLN A 7 -2.45 -8.60 6.03
CA GLN A 7 -2.04 -8.81 4.65
C GLN A 7 -3.23 -8.98 3.72
N LYS A 8 -4.23 -9.74 4.16
CA LYS A 8 -5.46 -9.93 3.37
C LYS A 8 -6.21 -8.62 3.20
N LYS A 9 -6.32 -7.83 4.26
CA LYS A 9 -6.98 -6.53 4.20
C LYS A 9 -6.27 -5.61 3.21
N THR A 10 -4.96 -5.61 3.23
CA THR A 10 -4.15 -4.81 2.30
C THR A 10 -4.38 -5.25 0.87
N ARG A 11 -4.34 -6.58 0.63
CA ARG A 11 -4.56 -7.13 -0.71
C ARG A 11 -5.95 -6.78 -1.21
N ASP A 12 -6.97 -6.96 -0.39
CA ASP A 12 -8.34 -6.67 -0.79
C ASP A 12 -8.51 -5.20 -1.16
N ALA A 13 -7.90 -4.30 -0.40
CA ALA A 13 -7.96 -2.88 -0.69
C ALA A 13 -7.31 -2.56 -2.03
N LEU A 14 -6.13 -3.15 -2.29
CA LEU A 14 -5.38 -2.88 -3.53
C LEU A 14 -6.05 -3.49 -4.76
N GLU A 15 -6.77 -4.58 -4.58
CA GLU A 15 -7.46 -5.26 -5.69
C GLU A 15 -8.89 -4.79 -5.89
N GLY A 16 -9.32 -3.81 -5.11
CA GLY A 16 -10.68 -3.30 -5.21
C GLY A 16 -11.74 -4.23 -4.65
N LYS A 17 -11.35 -5.17 -3.80
CA LYS A 17 -12.27 -6.09 -3.14
C LYS A 17 -12.49 -5.62 -1.72
N GLY A 18 -13.74 -5.58 -1.29
CA GLY A 18 -14.07 -5.14 0.06
C GLY A 18 -14.50 -3.68 0.10
N GLU A 19 -14.60 -3.14 1.31
CA GLU A 19 -15.21 -1.84 1.53
C GLU A 19 -14.19 -0.75 1.90
N PHE A 20 -12.96 -0.88 1.39
CA PHE A 20 -11.94 0.12 1.67
C PHE A 20 -12.27 1.43 0.95
N VAL A 21 -12.41 2.50 1.71
CA VAL A 21 -12.68 3.83 1.19
C VAL A 21 -11.58 4.77 1.69
N PRO A 22 -10.75 5.33 0.80
CA PRO A 22 -9.74 6.30 1.22
C PRO A 22 -10.41 7.55 1.79
N LEU A 23 -9.95 8.01 2.94
CA LEU A 23 -10.50 9.18 3.61
C LEU A 23 -9.65 10.43 3.40
N ALA A 24 -8.58 10.35 2.60
CA ALA A 24 -7.66 11.43 2.36
C ALA A 24 -7.16 11.37 0.92
N ASP A 25 -6.30 12.32 0.55
CA ASP A 25 -5.72 12.37 -0.80
C ASP A 25 -4.65 11.30 -1.02
N ALA A 26 -4.31 10.55 0.00
CA ALA A 26 -3.30 9.50 -0.07
C ALA A 26 -3.70 8.33 0.81
N ILE A 27 -3.20 7.16 0.44
CA ILE A 27 -3.34 5.94 1.22
C ILE A 27 -1.99 5.69 1.87
N TYR A 28 -1.99 5.43 3.18
CA TYR A 28 -0.76 5.26 3.94
C TYR A 28 -0.45 3.79 4.17
N PHE A 29 0.85 3.48 4.07
CA PHE A 29 1.36 2.13 4.25
C PHE A 29 2.48 2.15 5.29
N LYS A 30 2.78 0.99 5.85
CA LYS A 30 3.86 0.83 6.80
C LYS A 30 4.64 -0.45 6.50
N SER A 31 5.90 -0.43 6.89
CA SER A 31 6.75 -1.61 6.92
C SER A 31 7.38 -1.71 8.31
N ASP A 32 8.27 -2.69 8.51
CA ASP A 32 8.93 -2.85 9.81
C ASP A 32 9.77 -1.63 10.20
N SER A 33 10.25 -0.86 9.25
CA SER A 33 11.18 0.22 9.51
C SER A 33 10.80 1.57 8.89
N SER A 34 9.75 1.62 8.10
CA SER A 34 9.42 2.84 7.34
C SER A 34 7.93 3.03 7.14
N PHE A 35 7.58 4.23 6.74
CA PHE A 35 6.23 4.59 6.34
C PHE A 35 6.26 5.11 4.91
N ALA A 36 5.21 4.81 4.15
CA ALA A 36 5.11 5.27 2.78
C ALA A 36 3.68 5.69 2.48
N GLU A 37 3.51 6.37 1.35
CA GLU A 37 2.18 6.79 0.91
C GLU A 37 2.00 6.52 -0.58
N MET A 38 0.75 6.27 -0.95
CA MET A 38 0.34 6.13 -2.34
C MET A 38 -0.67 7.22 -2.62
N SER A 39 -0.48 8.00 -3.70
CA SER A 39 -1.44 9.04 -4.04
C SER A 39 -2.78 8.41 -4.39
N LEU A 40 -3.86 9.14 -4.12
CA LEU A 40 -5.20 8.68 -4.49
C LEU A 40 -5.30 8.46 -6.01
N ALA A 41 -4.67 9.32 -6.79
CA ALA A 41 -4.66 9.18 -8.25
C ALA A 41 -4.04 7.87 -8.69
N ASP A 42 -2.89 7.50 -8.10
CA ASP A 42 -2.24 6.23 -8.42
C ASP A 42 -3.10 5.05 -7.97
N TYR A 43 -3.69 5.14 -6.80
CA TYR A 43 -4.57 4.09 -6.29
C TYR A 43 -5.75 3.84 -7.25
N LEU A 44 -6.40 4.91 -7.70
CA LEU A 44 -7.55 4.80 -8.62
C LEU A 44 -7.14 4.29 -10.00
N ALA A 45 -5.89 4.53 -10.40
CA ALA A 45 -5.36 4.07 -11.68
C ALA A 45 -4.71 2.68 -11.59
N ASN A 46 -4.78 2.02 -10.43
CA ASN A 46 -4.14 0.73 -10.16
C ASN A 46 -2.62 0.77 -10.33
N LYS A 47 -2.01 1.92 -10.04
CA LYS A 47 -0.56 2.07 -10.07
C LYS A 47 -0.02 1.94 -8.65
N LEU A 48 0.69 0.85 -8.38
CA LEU A 48 1.18 0.56 -7.04
C LEU A 48 2.53 1.24 -6.81
N HIS A 49 2.50 2.55 -6.70
CA HIS A 49 3.69 3.37 -6.44
C HIS A 49 3.65 3.85 -5.00
N LEU A 50 4.64 3.44 -4.21
CA LEU A 50 4.78 3.90 -2.83
C LEU A 50 5.94 4.87 -2.72
N THR A 51 5.69 6.03 -2.12
CA THR A 51 6.74 7.01 -1.82
C THR A 51 7.11 6.88 -0.36
N ASP A 52 8.37 6.52 -0.10
CA ASP A 52 8.89 6.41 1.26
C ASP A 52 8.95 7.81 1.88
N ARG A 53 8.30 7.98 3.03
CA ARG A 53 8.21 9.28 3.69
C ARG A 53 9.51 9.73 4.33
N SER A 54 10.42 8.80 4.57
CA SER A 54 11.71 9.10 5.20
C SER A 54 12.77 9.49 4.17
N THR A 55 12.79 8.82 3.01
CA THR A 55 13.85 8.99 2.01
C THR A 55 13.38 9.67 0.74
N GLY A 56 12.07 9.66 0.47
CA GLY A 56 11.53 10.16 -0.78
C GLY A 56 11.66 9.18 -1.94
N GLU A 57 12.18 7.98 -1.69
CA GLU A 57 12.30 6.97 -2.74
C GLU A 57 10.91 6.48 -3.16
N ILE A 58 10.79 6.17 -4.45
CA ILE A 58 9.54 5.64 -4.99
C ILE A 58 9.74 4.16 -5.32
N TYR A 59 8.89 3.32 -4.74
CA TYR A 59 8.90 1.89 -5.00
C TYR A 59 7.72 1.56 -5.92
N THR A 60 7.99 0.84 -6.99
CA THR A 60 6.95 0.46 -7.96
C THR A 60 6.72 -1.04 -7.90
N PHE A 61 5.46 -1.43 -7.74
CA PHE A 61 5.07 -2.84 -7.70
C PHE A 61 4.07 -3.11 -8.81
N HIS A 62 4.09 -4.33 -9.35
CA HIS A 62 3.18 -4.73 -10.43
C HIS A 62 1.93 -5.40 -9.87
N THR A 63 2.02 -6.02 -8.71
CA THR A 63 0.90 -6.72 -8.08
C THR A 63 0.85 -6.44 -6.60
N ALA A 64 -0.31 -6.68 -6.00
CA ALA A 64 -0.45 -6.57 -4.54
C ALA A 64 0.48 -7.54 -3.83
N ASP A 65 0.68 -8.74 -4.38
CA ASP A 65 1.59 -9.73 -3.79
C ASP A 65 3.02 -9.21 -3.74
N GLU A 66 3.49 -8.52 -4.78
CA GLU A 66 4.85 -7.94 -4.77
C GLU A 66 4.99 -6.91 -3.65
N LEU A 67 3.98 -6.06 -3.49
CA LEU A 67 3.97 -5.04 -2.43
C LEU A 67 4.01 -5.71 -1.05
N LEU A 68 3.18 -6.74 -0.86
CA LEU A 68 3.14 -7.46 0.41
C LEU A 68 4.44 -8.19 0.68
N ASN A 69 5.03 -8.82 -0.35
CA ASN A 69 6.29 -9.54 -0.21
C ASN A 69 7.46 -8.60 0.12
N ALA A 70 7.33 -7.33 -0.26
CA ALA A 70 8.33 -6.32 0.10
C ALA A 70 8.17 -5.82 1.54
N GLY A 71 7.13 -6.27 2.25
CA GLY A 71 6.93 -5.95 3.66
C GLY A 71 5.97 -4.81 3.94
N TRP A 72 5.24 -4.35 2.94
CA TRP A 72 4.30 -3.23 3.10
C TRP A 72 2.88 -3.71 3.36
N VAL A 73 2.20 -3.04 4.28
CA VAL A 73 0.77 -3.26 4.57
C VAL A 73 0.12 -1.90 4.84
N LEU A 74 -1.19 -1.88 4.84
CA LEU A 74 -1.94 -0.67 5.21
C LEU A 74 -1.60 -0.24 6.63
N ASP A 75 -1.41 1.05 6.78
CA ASP A 75 -1.16 1.64 8.10
C ASP A 75 -2.49 1.94 8.80
#